data_281456011003e46cc31f8e9c0e746bed
#
_entry.id   281456011003e46cc31f8e9c0e746bed
#
_cell.length_a   1.000
_cell.length_b   1.000
_cell.length_c   1.000
_cell.angle_alpha   90.00
_cell.angle_beta   90.00
_cell.angle_gamma   90.00
#
_symmetry.space_group_name_H-M   'P 1'
#
loop_
_entity.id
_entity.type
_entity.pdbx_description
1 polymer ?
#
loop_
_entity_poly.entity_id
_entity_poly.type
_entity_poly.pdbx_seq_one_letter_code
_entity_poly.pdbx_strand_id
1 'polypeptide(L)'
;DIPTGYIGSTTGPSVAEQGYKDFFADQRLVQVIELALANNRDLRTATLNIQRAQQAYQISENNQLPTIGASGSVLRQDTLSSKPMTTYNVGLGVTAYELDFWGRVRSLKDNALDSYLATQSARDATQISLIGQVAQAWLSYSFANANLKLADQTLKAQLESYNLHKKRFDVGIDSEVP
;
A
#
# COMPACT_ATOMS: atom_id res chain seq x y z
N ASP A 1 -0.64 -2.46 25.22
CA ASP A 1 -0.70 -1.17 25.92
C ASP A 1 0.46 -0.31 25.47
N ILE A 2 0.16 0.82 24.84
CA ILE A 2 1.15 1.81 24.45
C ILE A 2 1.42 2.66 25.70
N PRO A 3 2.68 2.84 26.13
CA PRO A 3 2.99 3.68 27.29
C PRO A 3 2.50 5.11 27.04
N THR A 4 1.86 5.73 28.02
CA THR A 4 1.33 7.08 27.94
C THR A 4 2.40 8.20 27.90
N GLY A 5 3.68 7.83 27.94
CA GLY A 5 4.81 8.75 27.78
C GLY A 5 6.13 8.02 27.71
N TYR A 6 7.04 8.52 26.89
CA TYR A 6 8.44 8.08 26.84
C TYR A 6 9.26 8.95 27.81
N ILE A 7 10.26 8.35 28.47
CA ILE A 7 11.19 9.08 29.35
C ILE A 7 11.90 10.15 28.52
N GLY A 8 11.56 11.43 28.73
CA GLY A 8 12.23 12.60 28.12
C GLY A 8 11.40 13.45 27.18
N SER A 9 10.13 13.11 26.88
CA SER A 9 9.29 13.93 26.00
C SER A 9 7.89 14.08 26.59
N THR A 10 7.63 15.23 27.22
CA THR A 10 6.34 15.53 27.85
C THR A 10 5.60 16.71 27.20
N THR A 11 6.12 17.31 26.13
CA THR A 11 5.53 18.52 25.53
C THR A 11 5.65 18.45 24.01
N GLY A 12 4.58 18.00 23.36
CA GLY A 12 4.41 18.04 21.90
C GLY A 12 3.31 17.10 21.43
N PRO A 13 2.68 17.36 20.28
CA PRO A 13 1.74 16.42 19.67
C PRO A 13 2.45 15.08 19.39
N SER A 14 1.73 13.98 19.59
CA SER A 14 2.25 12.64 19.26
C SER A 14 2.65 12.57 17.79
N VAL A 15 3.84 12.07 17.50
CA VAL A 15 4.31 11.84 16.11
C VAL A 15 3.33 10.96 15.33
N ALA A 16 2.60 10.09 16.02
CA ALA A 16 1.58 9.24 15.40
C ALA A 16 0.36 10.02 14.87
N GLU A 17 0.14 11.25 15.37
CA GLU A 17 -0.97 12.12 14.96
C GLU A 17 -0.55 13.14 13.90
N GLN A 18 0.75 13.27 13.63
CA GLN A 18 1.28 14.19 12.62
C GLN A 18 1.28 13.54 11.24
N GLY A 19 0.79 14.29 10.25
CA GLY A 19 0.94 13.91 8.85
C GLY A 19 2.41 13.95 8.41
N TYR A 20 2.83 13.07 7.47
CA TYR A 20 4.21 13.07 6.97
C TYR A 20 4.66 14.42 6.38
N LYS A 21 3.72 15.23 5.87
CA LYS A 21 4.01 16.57 5.33
C LYS A 21 4.45 17.57 6.40
N ASP A 22 3.94 17.40 7.61
CA ASP A 22 4.27 18.26 8.75
C ASP A 22 5.49 17.73 9.52
N PHE A 23 5.73 16.41 9.40
CA PHE A 23 6.85 15.75 10.04
C PHE A 23 8.18 16.01 9.33
N PHE A 24 8.21 15.99 7.99
CA PHE A 24 9.43 16.20 7.21
C PHE A 24 9.62 17.67 6.84
N ALA A 25 10.68 18.29 7.34
CA ALA A 25 11.02 19.69 7.06
C ALA A 25 11.55 19.92 5.64
N ASP A 26 12.16 18.91 5.00
CA ASP A 26 12.70 19.03 3.62
C ASP A 26 11.58 18.85 2.58
N GLN A 27 11.19 19.95 1.96
CA GLN A 27 10.14 19.96 0.92
C GLN A 27 10.48 19.09 -0.30
N ARG A 28 11.77 18.88 -0.61
CA ARG A 28 12.18 17.99 -1.70
C ARG A 28 11.92 16.53 -1.35
N LEU A 29 12.16 16.15 -0.10
CA LEU A 29 11.80 14.82 0.40
C LEU A 29 10.29 14.61 0.32
N VAL A 30 9.49 15.59 0.74
CA VAL A 30 8.01 15.52 0.66
C VAL A 30 7.54 15.30 -0.78
N GLN A 31 8.11 16.03 -1.76
CA GLN A 31 7.80 15.84 -3.17
C GLN A 31 8.14 14.44 -3.68
N VAL A 32 9.30 13.88 -3.28
CA VAL A 32 9.69 12.51 -3.64
C VAL A 32 8.76 11.49 -3.02
N ILE A 33 8.32 11.69 -1.77
CA ILE A 33 7.33 10.83 -1.11
C ILE A 33 5.99 10.89 -1.88
N GLU A 34 5.52 12.07 -2.26
CA GLU A 34 4.27 12.22 -3.03
C GLU A 34 4.36 11.49 -4.38
N LEU A 35 5.49 11.63 -5.08
CA LEU A 35 5.72 10.93 -6.35
C LEU A 35 5.74 9.40 -6.16
N ALA A 36 6.37 8.93 -5.08
CA ALA A 36 6.40 7.50 -4.74
C ALA A 36 4.98 6.98 -4.43
N LEU A 37 4.22 7.70 -3.60
CA LEU A 37 2.84 7.33 -3.27
C LEU A 37 1.93 7.28 -4.50
N ALA A 38 2.08 8.21 -5.43
CA ALA A 38 1.28 8.27 -6.65
C ALA A 38 1.59 7.13 -7.64
N ASN A 39 2.85 6.65 -7.69
CA ASN A 39 3.31 5.72 -8.72
C ASN A 39 3.63 4.32 -8.20
N ASN A 40 3.55 4.07 -6.89
CA ASN A 40 3.89 2.77 -6.33
C ASN A 40 2.86 1.70 -6.70
N ARG A 41 3.34 0.58 -7.26
CA ARG A 41 2.49 -0.52 -7.72
C ARG A 41 1.94 -1.36 -6.58
N ASP A 42 2.69 -1.51 -5.48
CA ASP A 42 2.26 -2.29 -4.32
C ASP A 42 1.10 -1.59 -3.60
N LEU A 43 1.17 -0.25 -3.49
CA LEU A 43 0.07 0.54 -2.94
C LEU A 43 -1.19 0.46 -3.82
N ARG A 44 -1.03 0.42 -5.15
CA ARG A 44 -2.13 0.18 -6.08
C ARG A 44 -2.72 -1.21 -5.90
N THR A 45 -1.88 -2.23 -5.74
CA THR A 45 -2.32 -3.61 -5.47
C THR A 45 -3.08 -3.69 -4.14
N ALA A 46 -2.59 -3.02 -3.08
CA ALA A 46 -3.29 -2.94 -1.80
C ALA A 46 -4.68 -2.30 -1.96
N THR A 47 -4.80 -1.23 -2.76
CA THR A 47 -6.09 -0.59 -3.06
C THR A 47 -7.05 -1.52 -3.80
N LEU A 48 -6.56 -2.31 -4.77
CA LEU A 48 -7.37 -3.31 -5.46
C LEU A 48 -7.83 -4.45 -4.54
N ASN A 49 -6.99 -4.83 -3.58
CA ASN A 49 -7.35 -5.82 -2.55
C ASN A 49 -8.49 -5.32 -1.65
N ILE A 50 -8.51 -4.03 -1.32
CA ILE A 50 -9.64 -3.41 -0.59
C ILE A 50 -10.93 -3.56 -1.41
N GLN A 51 -10.91 -3.22 -2.70
CA GLN A 51 -12.08 -3.34 -3.58
C GLN A 51 -12.56 -4.78 -3.66
N ARG A 52 -11.64 -5.74 -3.78
CA ARG A 52 -11.96 -7.18 -3.79
C ARG A 52 -12.61 -7.62 -2.48
N ALA A 53 -12.07 -7.21 -1.34
CA ALA A 53 -12.64 -7.54 -0.02
C ALA A 53 -14.01 -6.89 0.19
N GLN A 54 -14.21 -5.66 -0.30
CA GLN A 54 -15.50 -4.98 -0.29
C GLN A 54 -16.55 -5.75 -1.10
N GLN A 55 -16.21 -6.25 -2.28
CA GLN A 55 -17.12 -7.06 -3.09
C GLN A 55 -17.45 -8.39 -2.39
N ALA A 56 -16.47 -9.03 -1.75
CA ALA A 56 -16.71 -10.25 -0.97
C ALA A 56 -17.66 -9.99 0.21
N TYR A 57 -17.51 -8.86 0.89
CA TYR A 57 -18.45 -8.44 1.94
C TYR A 57 -19.87 -8.24 1.38
N GLN A 58 -20.02 -7.54 0.26
CA GLN A 58 -21.33 -7.34 -0.37
C GLN A 58 -22.00 -8.66 -0.79
N ILE A 59 -21.22 -9.62 -1.29
CA ILE A 59 -21.72 -10.96 -1.60
C ILE A 59 -22.24 -11.65 -0.32
N SER A 60 -21.48 -11.60 0.78
CA SER A 60 -21.89 -12.16 2.06
C SER A 60 -23.15 -11.47 2.63
N GLU A 61 -23.27 -10.18 2.45
CA GLU A 61 -24.46 -9.41 2.85
C GLU A 61 -25.70 -9.81 2.04
N ASN A 62 -25.53 -9.97 0.71
CA ASN A 62 -26.62 -10.39 -0.18
C ASN A 62 -27.11 -11.81 0.12
N ASN A 63 -26.29 -12.70 0.68
CA ASN A 63 -26.69 -14.04 1.10
C ASN A 63 -27.74 -14.04 2.23
N GLN A 64 -27.99 -12.90 2.88
CA GLN A 64 -29.10 -12.73 3.83
C GLN A 64 -30.46 -12.53 3.14
N LEU A 65 -30.45 -12.29 1.82
CA LEU A 65 -31.67 -12.07 1.04
C LEU A 65 -32.07 -13.33 0.27
N PRO A 66 -33.39 -13.57 0.08
CA PRO A 66 -33.83 -14.67 -0.75
C PRO A 66 -33.45 -14.49 -2.21
N THR A 67 -32.94 -15.55 -2.83
CA THR A 67 -32.64 -15.56 -4.26
C THR A 67 -33.92 -15.83 -5.04
N ILE A 68 -34.35 -14.85 -5.84
CA ILE A 68 -35.53 -14.97 -6.70
C ILE A 68 -35.08 -15.41 -8.08
N GLY A 69 -35.57 -16.54 -8.55
CA GLY A 69 -35.31 -17.08 -9.89
C GLY A 69 -36.54 -17.03 -10.77
N ALA A 70 -36.34 -16.72 -12.06
CA ALA A 70 -37.33 -16.91 -13.11
C ALA A 70 -36.93 -18.10 -13.98
N SER A 71 -37.86 -19.02 -14.26
CA SER A 71 -37.61 -20.15 -15.13
C SER A 71 -38.64 -20.19 -16.28
N GLY A 72 -38.16 -20.57 -17.46
CA GLY A 72 -39.03 -20.81 -18.63
C GLY A 72 -38.55 -22.04 -19.36
N SER A 73 -39.46 -22.92 -19.72
CA SER A 73 -39.17 -24.08 -20.55
C SER A 73 -40.22 -24.30 -21.61
N VAL A 74 -39.78 -24.75 -22.77
CA VAL A 74 -40.65 -25.19 -23.86
C VAL A 74 -40.27 -26.62 -24.19
N LEU A 75 -41.25 -27.51 -24.06
CA LEU A 75 -41.09 -28.93 -24.40
C LEU A 75 -42.04 -29.27 -25.54
N ARG A 76 -41.51 -29.78 -26.65
CA ARG A 76 -42.28 -30.34 -27.76
C ARG A 76 -42.07 -31.85 -27.78
N GLN A 77 -43.15 -32.58 -27.70
CA GLN A 77 -43.19 -34.04 -27.80
C GLN A 77 -43.93 -34.47 -29.04
N ASP A 78 -43.26 -35.23 -29.86
CA ASP A 78 -43.82 -35.93 -31.01
C ASP A 78 -43.91 -37.45 -30.68
N THR A 79 -45.11 -37.99 -30.67
CA THR A 79 -45.35 -39.41 -30.42
C THR A 79 -45.98 -40.04 -31.65
N LEU A 80 -45.56 -41.25 -32.01
CA LEU A 80 -46.03 -41.95 -33.24
C LEU A 80 -47.53 -42.23 -33.27
N SER A 81 -48.25 -42.09 -32.16
CA SER A 81 -49.67 -42.36 -32.00
C SER A 81 -50.55 -41.16 -31.68
N SER A 82 -49.98 -39.93 -31.53
CA SER A 82 -50.76 -38.73 -31.15
C SER A 82 -50.19 -37.46 -31.82
N LYS A 83 -51.02 -36.43 -31.92
CA LYS A 83 -50.60 -35.17 -32.49
C LYS A 83 -49.47 -34.53 -31.65
N PRO A 84 -48.50 -33.88 -32.31
CA PRO A 84 -47.45 -33.14 -31.61
C PRO A 84 -48.02 -32.23 -30.56
N MET A 85 -47.47 -32.29 -29.33
CA MET A 85 -47.89 -31.46 -28.22
C MET A 85 -46.73 -30.56 -27.81
N THR A 86 -46.97 -29.26 -27.68
CA THR A 86 -46.01 -28.28 -27.17
C THR A 86 -46.47 -27.76 -25.83
N THR A 87 -45.66 -27.92 -24.80
CA THR A 87 -45.93 -27.44 -23.44
C THR A 87 -44.99 -26.27 -23.13
N TYR A 88 -45.58 -25.18 -22.66
CA TYR A 88 -44.84 -23.99 -22.18
C TYR A 88 -45.00 -23.93 -20.67
N ASN A 89 -43.89 -23.84 -19.95
CA ASN A 89 -43.83 -23.62 -18.51
C ASN A 89 -43.11 -22.31 -18.22
N VAL A 90 -43.72 -21.46 -17.44
CA VAL A 90 -43.09 -20.22 -16.91
C VAL A 90 -43.33 -20.19 -15.42
N GLY A 91 -42.30 -19.93 -14.66
CA GLY A 91 -42.39 -19.89 -13.20
C GLY A 91 -41.48 -18.83 -12.60
N LEU A 92 -41.90 -18.30 -11.49
CA LEU A 92 -41.13 -17.49 -10.58
C LEU A 92 -41.07 -18.21 -9.24
N GLY A 93 -39.89 -18.24 -8.62
CA GLY A 93 -39.75 -18.92 -7.34
C GLY A 93 -38.53 -18.44 -6.56
N VAL A 94 -38.55 -18.71 -5.26
CA VAL A 94 -37.38 -18.56 -4.40
C VAL A 94 -36.52 -19.81 -4.56
N THR A 95 -35.33 -19.66 -5.09
CA THR A 95 -34.43 -20.78 -5.41
C THR A 95 -33.53 -21.18 -4.26
N ALA A 96 -33.15 -20.20 -3.41
CA ALA A 96 -32.35 -20.44 -2.21
C ALA A 96 -32.64 -19.35 -1.17
N TYR A 97 -32.98 -19.79 0.04
CA TYR A 97 -33.07 -18.91 1.20
C TYR A 97 -32.79 -19.72 2.46
N GLU A 98 -31.86 -19.20 3.30
CA GLU A 98 -31.53 -19.78 4.59
C GLU A 98 -32.09 -18.91 5.70
N LEU A 99 -32.99 -19.49 6.50
CA LEU A 99 -33.48 -18.86 7.73
C LEU A 99 -32.38 -18.95 8.80
N ASP A 100 -31.77 -17.82 9.13
CA ASP A 100 -30.64 -17.73 10.02
C ASP A 100 -31.03 -17.70 11.50
N PHE A 101 -31.52 -18.82 12.00
CA PHE A 101 -31.97 -18.96 13.40
C PHE A 101 -30.79 -18.94 14.40
N TRP A 102 -29.63 -19.41 13.99
CA TRP A 102 -28.40 -19.52 14.83
C TRP A 102 -27.32 -18.51 14.50
N GLY A 103 -27.60 -17.55 13.63
CA GLY A 103 -26.67 -16.48 13.31
C GLY A 103 -25.48 -16.90 12.42
N ARG A 104 -25.56 -18.02 11.69
CA ARG A 104 -24.47 -18.49 10.80
C ARG A 104 -24.21 -17.49 9.67
N VAL A 105 -25.25 -17.09 8.97
CA VAL A 105 -25.12 -16.15 7.82
C VAL A 105 -24.70 -14.77 8.31
N ARG A 106 -25.23 -14.34 9.47
CA ARG A 106 -24.84 -13.08 10.11
C ARG A 106 -23.37 -13.12 10.49
N SER A 107 -22.88 -14.17 11.14
CA SER A 107 -21.47 -14.31 11.52
C SER A 107 -20.52 -14.36 10.30
N LEU A 108 -20.96 -14.94 9.18
CA LEU A 108 -20.20 -14.92 7.94
C LEU A 108 -20.11 -13.51 7.35
N LYS A 109 -21.17 -12.72 7.41
CA LYS A 109 -21.16 -11.32 7.01
C LYS A 109 -20.21 -10.50 7.88
N ASP A 110 -20.28 -10.66 9.21
CA ASP A 110 -19.42 -9.95 10.15
C ASP A 110 -17.94 -10.32 9.95
N ASN A 111 -17.61 -11.59 9.72
CA ASN A 111 -16.26 -12.04 9.33
C ASN A 111 -15.78 -11.39 8.02
N ALA A 112 -16.67 -11.29 7.02
CA ALA A 112 -16.31 -10.62 5.76
C ALA A 112 -16.08 -9.11 5.94
N LEU A 113 -16.84 -8.46 6.84
CA LEU A 113 -16.64 -7.07 7.23
C LEU A 113 -15.30 -6.89 7.93
N ASP A 114 -14.96 -7.72 8.90
CA ASP A 114 -13.67 -7.66 9.61
C ASP A 114 -12.50 -7.88 8.64
N SER A 115 -12.65 -8.80 7.69
CA SER A 115 -11.67 -9.04 6.62
C SER A 115 -11.50 -7.81 5.73
N TYR A 116 -12.57 -7.12 5.38
CA TYR A 116 -12.53 -5.87 4.64
C TYR A 116 -11.79 -4.76 5.41
N LEU A 117 -12.11 -4.57 6.70
CA LEU A 117 -11.44 -3.59 7.56
C LEU A 117 -9.95 -3.91 7.75
N ALA A 118 -9.60 -5.20 7.86
CA ALA A 118 -8.21 -5.63 7.91
C ALA A 118 -7.43 -5.27 6.64
N THR A 119 -8.04 -5.34 5.45
CA THR A 119 -7.38 -4.92 4.20
C THR A 119 -7.15 -3.40 4.13
N GLN A 120 -8.02 -2.60 4.72
CA GLN A 120 -7.82 -1.16 4.85
C GLN A 120 -6.60 -0.86 5.73
N SER A 121 -6.51 -1.49 6.90
CA SER A 121 -5.36 -1.34 7.79
C SER A 121 -4.04 -1.83 7.15
N ALA A 122 -4.09 -2.90 6.37
CA ALA A 122 -2.92 -3.40 5.63
C ALA A 122 -2.44 -2.41 4.55
N ARG A 123 -3.37 -1.73 3.87
CA ARG A 123 -3.03 -0.66 2.92
C ARG A 123 -2.35 0.52 3.62
N ASP A 124 -2.86 0.93 4.79
CA ASP A 124 -2.28 2.04 5.55
C ASP A 124 -0.88 1.67 6.06
N ALA A 125 -0.68 0.45 6.53
CA ALA A 125 0.64 -0.07 6.89
C ALA A 125 1.62 -0.08 5.71
N THR A 126 1.16 -0.45 4.51
CA THR A 126 1.94 -0.40 3.27
C THR A 126 2.35 1.03 2.93
N GLN A 127 1.43 2.00 3.08
CA GLN A 127 1.72 3.41 2.85
C GLN A 127 2.77 3.95 3.83
N ILE A 128 2.64 3.66 5.11
CA ILE A 128 3.60 4.07 6.15
C ILE A 128 4.98 3.47 5.87
N SER A 129 5.03 2.18 5.54
CA SER A 129 6.28 1.48 5.19
C SER A 129 6.96 2.11 3.98
N LEU A 130 6.21 2.45 2.93
CA LEU A 130 6.74 3.11 1.73
C LEU A 130 7.33 4.48 2.07
N ILE A 131 6.63 5.29 2.87
CA ILE A 131 7.14 6.60 3.32
C ILE A 131 8.45 6.44 4.07
N GLY A 132 8.54 5.47 4.99
CA GLY A 132 9.75 5.18 5.74
C GLY A 132 10.93 4.76 4.84
N GLN A 133 10.69 3.90 3.86
CA GLN A 133 11.70 3.46 2.90
C GLN A 133 12.22 4.60 2.04
N VAL A 134 11.32 5.47 1.53
CA VAL A 134 11.72 6.64 0.74
C VAL A 134 12.53 7.62 1.58
N ALA A 135 12.12 7.89 2.83
CA ALA A 135 12.85 8.77 3.74
C ALA A 135 14.26 8.23 4.04
N GLN A 136 14.38 6.93 4.29
CA GLN A 136 15.68 6.29 4.54
C GLN A 136 16.59 6.36 3.31
N ALA A 137 16.05 6.10 2.12
CA ALA A 137 16.80 6.20 0.86
C ALA A 137 17.29 7.65 0.61
N TRP A 138 16.44 8.64 0.90
CA TRP A 138 16.78 10.05 0.78
C TRP A 138 17.91 10.47 1.74
N LEU A 139 17.85 10.01 2.99
CA LEU A 139 18.91 10.28 3.97
C LEU A 139 20.23 9.64 3.53
N SER A 140 20.20 8.40 3.04
CA SER A 140 21.38 7.71 2.51
C SER A 140 21.98 8.45 1.31
N TYR A 141 21.15 8.91 0.38
CA TYR A 141 21.58 9.74 -0.74
C TYR A 141 22.21 11.06 -0.28
N SER A 142 21.56 11.74 0.66
CA SER A 142 22.05 13.03 1.18
C SER A 142 23.41 12.87 1.87
N PHE A 143 23.59 11.80 2.64
CA PHE A 143 24.86 11.46 3.28
C PHE A 143 25.94 11.15 2.25
N ALA A 144 25.65 10.32 1.24
CA ALA A 144 26.60 10.00 0.18
C ALA A 144 27.03 11.25 -0.61
N ASN A 145 26.09 12.16 -0.89
CA ASN A 145 26.39 13.42 -1.56
C ASN A 145 27.25 14.37 -0.71
N ALA A 146 27.02 14.40 0.62
CA ALA A 146 27.87 15.16 1.53
C ALA A 146 29.29 14.60 1.57
N ASN A 147 29.45 13.28 1.65
CA ASN A 147 30.73 12.61 1.59
C ASN A 147 31.49 12.87 0.28
N LEU A 148 30.80 12.85 -0.86
CA LEU A 148 31.37 13.17 -2.15
C LEU A 148 31.93 14.60 -2.16
N LYS A 149 31.18 15.58 -1.67
CA LYS A 149 31.63 16.97 -1.56
C LYS A 149 32.87 17.12 -0.66
N LEU A 150 32.87 16.44 0.48
CA LEU A 150 33.99 16.43 1.39
C LEU A 150 35.23 15.81 0.75
N ALA A 151 35.10 14.70 0.04
CA ALA A 151 36.19 14.04 -0.67
C ALA A 151 36.79 14.95 -1.78
N ASP A 152 35.93 15.64 -2.55
CA ASP A 152 36.36 16.60 -3.57
C ASP A 152 37.12 17.80 -2.96
N GLN A 153 36.60 18.34 -1.84
CA GLN A 153 37.30 19.41 -1.12
C GLN A 153 38.68 18.95 -0.57
N THR A 154 38.70 17.74 0.00
CA THR A 154 39.93 17.15 0.51
C THR A 154 40.97 16.93 -0.62
N LEU A 155 40.52 16.41 -1.77
CA LEU A 155 41.38 16.22 -2.93
C LEU A 155 41.97 17.56 -3.40
N LYS A 156 41.16 18.61 -3.50
CA LYS A 156 41.64 19.95 -3.90
C LYS A 156 42.69 20.47 -2.93
N ALA A 157 42.44 20.39 -1.62
CA ALA A 157 43.40 20.84 -0.60
C ALA A 157 44.73 20.05 -0.65
N GLN A 158 44.65 18.72 -0.87
CA GLN A 158 45.85 17.88 -1.00
C GLN A 158 46.62 18.20 -2.28
N LEU A 159 45.96 18.47 -3.40
CA LEU A 159 46.61 18.89 -4.64
C LEU A 159 47.30 20.25 -4.51
N GLU A 160 46.68 21.20 -3.82
CA GLU A 160 47.29 22.50 -3.54
C GLU A 160 48.54 22.34 -2.66
N SER A 161 48.46 21.54 -1.61
CA SER A 161 49.60 21.22 -0.73
C SER A 161 50.72 20.53 -1.51
N TYR A 162 50.39 19.52 -2.31
CA TYR A 162 51.36 18.83 -3.15
C TYR A 162 52.08 19.81 -4.13
N ASN A 163 51.31 20.65 -4.82
CA ASN A 163 51.86 21.63 -5.75
C ASN A 163 52.77 22.66 -5.06
N LEU A 164 52.43 23.05 -3.82
CA LEU A 164 53.28 23.95 -3.03
C LEU A 164 54.59 23.27 -2.66
N HIS A 165 54.55 22.05 -2.12
CA HIS A 165 55.76 21.28 -1.76
C HIS A 165 56.61 20.99 -2.98
N LYS A 166 55.99 20.63 -4.12
CA LYS A 166 56.73 20.44 -5.37
C LYS A 166 57.47 21.70 -5.81
N LYS A 167 56.84 22.87 -5.79
CA LYS A 167 57.46 24.14 -6.13
C LYS A 167 58.61 24.47 -5.17
N ARG A 168 58.49 24.22 -3.89
CA ARG A 168 59.56 24.42 -2.89
C ARG A 168 60.75 23.48 -3.10
N PHE A 169 60.50 22.24 -3.48
CA PHE A 169 61.50 21.26 -3.87
C PHE A 169 62.27 21.72 -5.16
N ASP A 170 61.48 22.10 -6.18
CA ASP A 170 62.05 22.55 -7.47
C ASP A 170 63.01 23.76 -7.31
N VAL A 171 62.80 24.62 -6.29
CA VAL A 171 63.67 25.77 -5.98
C VAL A 171 64.71 25.48 -4.88
N GLY A 172 64.80 24.22 -4.42
CA GLY A 172 65.86 23.77 -3.47
C GLY A 172 65.64 24.19 -2.01
N ILE A 173 64.43 24.60 -1.61
CA ILE A 173 64.05 25.01 -0.24
C ILE A 173 63.60 23.82 0.63
N ASP A 174 63.08 22.78 0.00
CA ASP A 174 62.50 21.60 0.70
C ASP A 174 63.21 20.32 0.23
N SER A 175 63.23 19.29 1.07
CA SER A 175 63.63 17.94 0.70
C SER A 175 62.56 17.22 -0.09
N GLU A 176 62.96 16.17 -0.83
CA GLU A 176 61.99 15.30 -1.54
C GLU A 176 60.96 14.76 -0.55
N VAL A 177 59.68 15.01 -0.85
CA VAL A 177 58.58 14.49 -0.05
C VAL A 177 58.44 13.00 -0.36
N PRO A 178 58.41 12.11 0.62
CA PRO A 178 58.23 10.67 0.42
C PRO A 178 56.90 10.31 -0.23
#